data_297a7f06ff08830d29b4d138a2a89109
#
_entry.id   297a7f06ff08830d29b4d138a2a89109
#
_cell.length_a   1.000
_cell.length_b   1.000
_cell.length_c   1.000
_cell.angle_alpha   90.00
_cell.angle_beta   90.00
_cell.angle_gamma   90.00
#
_symmetry.space_group_name_H-M   'P 1'
#
loop_
_entity.id
_entity.type
_entity.pdbx_description
1 polymer ?
#
loop_
_entity_poly.entity_id
_entity_poly.type
_entity_poly.pdbx_seq_one_letter_code
_entity_poly.pdbx_strand_id
1 'polypeptide(L)'
;GTYVHGSGKPVMGILGEFDALSSLSQQAATTTPQPVVPGGAGHGCGHCSLGAGSLAAVLAIKDYLEQTGEDGTIIYFGCPAEEGAGSKQFMARAGLFDHVDFIYTWHPSNQNAVEWVQSNAIIGANFHFKGRTSHAGAAPHMGRSALDAVELMSVGCNYLREHVIPEVRIHYAYIDAGGTSPNVVQDNATVRYEIRAPFSSQLDELFERVKDVARGAALMTGTKMDCELAMAFTEY
;
A
#
# COMPACT_ATOMS: atom_id res chain seq x y z
N GLY A 1 -12.89 10.61 18.39
CA GLY A 1 -13.49 11.51 19.41
C GLY A 1 -14.48 12.47 18.78
N THR A 2 -15.56 12.79 19.48
CA THR A 2 -16.64 13.63 18.96
C THR A 2 -16.97 14.72 19.97
N TYR A 3 -17.17 15.95 19.49
CA TYR A 3 -17.73 17.08 20.24
C TYR A 3 -18.90 17.64 19.47
N VAL A 4 -19.98 17.95 20.17
CA VAL A 4 -21.24 18.50 19.65
C VAL A 4 -21.58 19.80 20.35
N HIS A 5 -21.94 20.85 19.59
CA HIS A 5 -22.43 22.13 20.10
C HIS A 5 -23.73 22.51 19.40
N GLY A 6 -24.69 23.07 20.17
CA GLY A 6 -25.97 23.52 19.66
C GLY A 6 -26.79 22.41 18.98
N SER A 7 -27.25 22.66 17.77
CA SER A 7 -28.01 21.70 16.95
C SER A 7 -27.13 20.51 16.45
N GLY A 8 -25.83 20.63 16.59
CA GLY A 8 -24.89 19.63 16.11
C GLY A 8 -24.65 19.58 14.59
N LYS A 9 -25.17 20.56 13.85
CA LYS A 9 -24.98 20.65 12.39
C LYS A 9 -24.27 21.95 12.00
N PRO A 10 -23.38 21.93 10.99
CA PRO A 10 -22.94 20.75 10.20
C PRO A 10 -22.05 19.80 10.98
N VAL A 11 -21.88 18.58 10.48
CA VAL A 11 -20.95 17.56 11.01
C VAL A 11 -19.66 17.55 10.19
N MET A 12 -18.57 17.94 10.82
CA MET A 12 -17.24 17.99 10.22
C MET A 12 -16.38 16.82 10.73
N GLY A 13 -15.70 16.12 9.82
CA GLY A 13 -14.69 15.12 10.16
C GLY A 13 -13.27 15.62 9.89
N ILE A 14 -12.33 15.29 10.77
CA ILE A 14 -10.89 15.46 10.52
C ILE A 14 -10.21 14.10 10.66
N LEU A 15 -9.46 13.69 9.62
CA LEU A 15 -8.71 12.44 9.62
C LEU A 15 -7.30 12.69 10.17
N GLY A 16 -6.84 11.77 11.02
CA GLY A 16 -5.50 11.78 11.58
C GLY A 16 -4.83 10.41 11.44
N GLU A 17 -3.91 10.27 10.52
CA GLU A 17 -3.05 9.09 10.39
C GLU A 17 -1.97 9.12 11.48
N PHE A 18 -1.54 7.93 11.97
CA PHE A 18 -0.58 7.84 13.08
C PHE A 18 0.30 6.59 13.03
N ASP A 19 0.25 5.80 11.95
CA ASP A 19 1.11 4.63 11.76
C ASP A 19 2.51 5.03 11.26
N ALA A 20 3.43 4.07 11.24
CA ALA A 20 4.83 4.26 10.91
C ALA A 20 5.30 3.24 9.88
N LEU A 21 6.29 3.63 9.07
CA LEU A 21 6.93 2.79 8.06
C LEU A 21 7.93 1.82 8.68
N SER A 22 7.97 0.60 8.13
CA SER A 22 8.95 -0.42 8.55
C SER A 22 10.38 0.02 8.24
N SER A 23 11.32 -0.39 9.10
CA SER A 23 12.77 -0.20 8.93
C SER A 23 13.25 1.26 8.85
N LEU A 24 12.43 2.22 9.29
CA LEU A 24 12.77 3.65 9.31
C LEU A 24 13.00 4.20 10.72
N SER A 25 13.30 3.33 11.71
CA SER A 25 13.67 3.77 13.05
C SER A 25 14.87 4.71 12.98
N GLN A 26 14.75 5.88 13.58
CA GLN A 26 15.76 6.93 13.50
C GLN A 26 15.84 7.73 14.81
N GLN A 27 17.05 8.04 15.25
CA GLN A 27 17.30 8.94 16.37
C GLN A 27 16.92 10.37 15.97
N ALA A 28 16.28 11.09 16.89
CA ALA A 28 15.93 12.49 16.67
C ALA A 28 17.18 13.38 16.56
N ALA A 29 17.06 14.48 15.80
CA ALA A 29 18.08 15.52 15.64
C ALA A 29 19.42 15.03 15.10
N THR A 30 19.44 13.99 14.26
CA THR A 30 20.63 13.52 13.54
C THR A 30 20.44 13.61 12.03
N THR A 31 21.52 13.86 11.30
CA THR A 31 21.54 13.94 9.83
C THR A 31 22.15 12.69 9.19
N THR A 32 22.51 11.71 9.98
CA THR A 32 23.06 10.43 9.53
C THR A 32 22.14 9.28 9.98
N PRO A 33 22.08 8.16 9.25
CA PRO A 33 21.31 6.99 9.66
C PRO A 33 21.75 6.47 11.03
N GLN A 34 20.89 6.58 12.02
CA GLN A 34 21.11 6.09 13.39
C GLN A 34 19.82 5.48 13.94
N PRO A 35 19.52 4.22 13.60
CA PRO A 35 18.29 3.58 14.08
C PRO A 35 18.34 3.41 15.61
N VAL A 36 17.28 3.83 16.31
CA VAL A 36 17.11 3.57 17.75
C VAL A 36 16.90 2.08 17.97
N VAL A 37 16.12 1.44 17.08
CA VAL A 37 15.91 0.00 17.04
C VAL A 37 16.25 -0.49 15.64
N PRO A 38 17.32 -1.28 15.44
CA PRO A 38 17.65 -1.83 14.14
C PRO A 38 16.46 -2.59 13.52
N GLY A 39 16.07 -2.23 12.29
CA GLY A 39 14.90 -2.79 11.62
C GLY A 39 13.53 -2.34 12.16
N GLY A 40 13.52 -1.50 13.20
CA GLY A 40 12.30 -0.97 13.79
C GLY A 40 11.58 0.05 12.91
N ALA A 41 10.30 0.30 13.19
CA ALA A 41 9.49 1.28 12.46
C ALA A 41 9.89 2.72 12.80
N GLY A 42 9.63 3.64 11.87
CA GLY A 42 9.87 5.06 12.03
C GLY A 42 8.96 5.93 11.18
N HIS A 43 8.76 7.18 11.62
CA HIS A 43 7.86 8.14 10.99
C HIS A 43 8.50 8.86 9.78
N GLY A 44 8.85 8.10 8.74
CA GLY A 44 9.38 8.66 7.50
C GLY A 44 8.36 9.44 6.67
N CYS A 45 7.07 9.18 6.85
CA CYS A 45 5.96 9.87 6.17
C CYS A 45 5.36 11.03 6.99
N GLY A 46 5.80 11.23 8.23
CA GLY A 46 5.35 12.35 9.06
C GLY A 46 3.99 12.14 9.76
N HIS A 47 3.46 10.94 9.81
CA HIS A 47 2.17 10.64 10.45
C HIS A 47 2.13 10.99 11.94
N CYS A 48 3.26 11.02 12.63
CA CYS A 48 3.34 11.54 14.02
C CYS A 48 2.89 13.01 14.11
N SER A 49 3.26 13.83 13.11
CA SER A 49 2.81 15.23 13.04
C SER A 49 1.39 15.33 12.54
N LEU A 50 0.99 14.48 11.58
CA LEU A 50 -0.34 14.47 10.98
C LEU A 50 -1.41 14.14 12.04
N GLY A 51 -1.23 13.07 12.80
CA GLY A 51 -2.16 12.69 13.86
C GLY A 51 -2.30 13.75 14.95
N ALA A 52 -1.16 14.28 15.43
CA ALA A 52 -1.16 15.31 16.48
C ALA A 52 -1.73 16.65 15.99
N GLY A 53 -1.38 17.08 14.77
CA GLY A 53 -1.88 18.31 14.18
C GLY A 53 -3.39 18.26 13.89
N SER A 54 -3.89 17.13 13.42
CA SER A 54 -5.33 16.89 13.24
C SER A 54 -6.09 16.97 14.57
N LEU A 55 -5.54 16.41 15.64
CA LEU A 55 -6.12 16.52 16.98
C LEU A 55 -6.13 17.98 17.47
N ALA A 56 -5.02 18.71 17.27
CA ALA A 56 -4.95 20.12 17.63
C ALA A 56 -5.99 20.98 16.88
N ALA A 57 -6.21 20.71 15.59
CA ALA A 57 -7.24 21.38 14.81
C ALA A 57 -8.65 21.10 15.36
N VAL A 58 -8.95 19.86 15.73
CA VAL A 58 -10.23 19.48 16.35
C VAL A 58 -10.46 20.23 17.66
N LEU A 59 -9.42 20.35 18.51
CA LEU A 59 -9.51 21.10 19.77
C LEU A 59 -9.72 22.59 19.54
N ALA A 60 -9.03 23.16 18.55
CA ALA A 60 -9.21 24.57 18.20
C ALA A 60 -10.64 24.86 17.67
N ILE A 61 -11.20 23.96 16.85
CA ILE A 61 -12.57 24.08 16.36
C ILE A 61 -13.58 23.95 17.52
N LYS A 62 -13.36 23.02 18.43
CA LYS A 62 -14.16 22.88 19.64
C LYS A 62 -14.19 24.19 20.41
N ASP A 63 -13.02 24.76 20.69
CA ASP A 63 -12.91 26.02 21.42
C ASP A 63 -13.58 27.19 20.66
N TYR A 64 -13.49 27.23 19.34
CA TYR A 64 -14.16 28.19 18.49
C TYR A 64 -15.70 28.10 18.63
N LEU A 65 -16.28 26.90 18.52
CA LEU A 65 -17.72 26.69 18.67
C LEU A 65 -18.22 27.11 20.07
N GLU A 66 -17.44 26.82 21.12
CA GLU A 66 -17.76 27.25 22.48
C GLU A 66 -17.75 28.78 22.65
N GLN A 67 -16.79 29.48 22.02
CA GLN A 67 -16.62 30.92 22.14
C GLN A 67 -17.62 31.70 21.29
N THR A 68 -17.97 31.21 20.11
CA THR A 68 -18.87 31.89 19.18
C THR A 68 -20.33 31.56 19.41
N GLY A 69 -20.62 30.40 20.01
CA GLY A 69 -21.98 29.88 20.15
C GLY A 69 -22.55 29.34 18.84
N GLU A 70 -21.69 29.14 17.80
CA GLU A 70 -22.12 28.55 16.55
C GLU A 70 -22.39 27.05 16.69
N ASP A 71 -23.39 26.58 15.98
CA ASP A 71 -23.75 25.15 15.94
C ASP A 71 -22.75 24.31 15.14
N GLY A 72 -22.51 23.10 15.56
CA GLY A 72 -21.68 22.17 14.80
C GLY A 72 -21.29 20.93 15.57
N THR A 73 -20.85 19.93 14.83
CA THR A 73 -20.16 18.73 15.36
C THR A 73 -18.78 18.60 14.73
N ILE A 74 -17.78 18.40 15.56
CA ILE A 74 -16.43 18.07 15.09
C ILE A 74 -16.05 16.67 15.53
N ILE A 75 -15.57 15.85 14.60
CA ILE A 75 -15.17 14.45 14.83
C ILE A 75 -13.70 14.27 14.44
N TYR A 76 -12.89 13.76 15.37
CA TYR A 76 -11.56 13.27 15.10
C TYR A 76 -11.62 11.78 14.77
N PHE A 77 -11.21 11.42 13.57
CA PHE A 77 -11.05 10.04 13.12
C PHE A 77 -9.57 9.66 13.15
N GLY A 78 -9.17 8.83 14.12
CA GLY A 78 -7.84 8.21 14.11
C GLY A 78 -7.78 7.11 13.05
N CYS A 79 -6.86 7.24 12.10
CA CYS A 79 -6.72 6.35 10.94
C CYS A 79 -5.43 5.51 11.08
N PRO A 80 -5.50 4.26 11.56
CA PRO A 80 -4.34 3.38 11.67
C PRO A 80 -4.01 2.74 10.33
N ALA A 81 -2.79 2.22 10.18
CA ALA A 81 -2.35 1.34 9.09
C ALA A 81 -2.64 1.90 7.67
N GLU A 82 -2.41 3.19 7.47
CA GLU A 82 -2.52 3.81 6.15
C GLU A 82 -1.48 3.22 5.20
N GLU A 83 -0.24 3.11 5.65
CA GLU A 83 0.93 2.67 4.87
C GLU A 83 0.86 1.20 4.39
N GLY A 84 0.05 0.38 5.01
CA GLY A 84 0.01 -1.05 4.71
C GLY A 84 -1.35 -1.57 4.26
N ALA A 85 -2.40 -1.23 4.99
CA ALA A 85 -3.73 -1.81 4.81
C ALA A 85 -4.76 -0.80 4.26
N GLY A 86 -4.45 0.50 4.24
CA GLY A 86 -5.38 1.53 3.81
C GLY A 86 -6.67 1.54 4.65
N SER A 87 -6.54 1.68 5.97
CA SER A 87 -7.65 1.47 6.92
C SER A 87 -8.89 2.31 6.66
N LYS A 88 -8.76 3.47 6.01
CA LYS A 88 -9.89 4.36 5.72
C LYS A 88 -10.98 3.68 4.87
N GLN A 89 -10.60 2.77 3.95
CA GLN A 89 -11.59 1.99 3.19
C GLN A 89 -12.42 1.06 4.09
N PHE A 90 -11.81 0.47 5.13
CA PHE A 90 -12.54 -0.35 6.11
C PHE A 90 -13.43 0.52 7.01
N MET A 91 -12.97 1.73 7.36
CA MET A 91 -13.76 2.70 8.11
C MET A 91 -14.98 3.16 7.30
N ALA A 92 -14.81 3.47 6.01
CA ALA A 92 -15.90 3.81 5.10
C ALA A 92 -16.89 2.64 4.96
N ARG A 93 -16.40 1.43 4.73
CA ARG A 93 -17.23 0.21 4.63
C ARG A 93 -18.02 -0.07 5.92
N ALA A 94 -17.48 0.32 7.07
CA ALA A 94 -18.15 0.20 8.36
C ALA A 94 -19.16 1.33 8.62
N GLY A 95 -19.37 2.26 7.68
CA GLY A 95 -20.31 3.38 7.79
C GLY A 95 -19.86 4.51 8.71
N LEU A 96 -18.57 4.57 9.08
CA LEU A 96 -18.09 5.58 10.03
C LEU A 96 -18.20 7.01 9.50
N PHE A 97 -18.30 7.18 8.20
CA PHE A 97 -18.38 8.49 7.54
C PHE A 97 -19.78 8.87 7.06
N ASP A 98 -20.78 7.96 7.14
CA ASP A 98 -22.10 8.14 6.53
C ASP A 98 -22.88 9.34 7.09
N HIS A 99 -22.57 9.76 8.31
CA HIS A 99 -23.26 10.87 8.99
C HIS A 99 -22.46 12.18 8.97
N VAL A 100 -21.31 12.22 8.26
CA VAL A 100 -20.43 13.38 8.18
C VAL A 100 -20.77 14.19 6.93
N ASP A 101 -20.98 15.52 7.10
CA ASP A 101 -21.34 16.38 5.97
C ASP A 101 -20.11 16.71 5.10
N PHE A 102 -18.92 16.83 5.69
CA PHE A 102 -17.65 17.00 4.98
C PHE A 102 -16.46 16.57 5.84
N ILE A 103 -15.37 16.17 5.18
CA ILE A 103 -14.14 15.66 5.82
C ILE A 103 -12.94 16.45 5.32
N TYR A 104 -12.08 16.83 6.26
CA TYR A 104 -10.75 17.35 5.96
C TYR A 104 -9.68 16.33 6.32
N THR A 105 -8.67 16.26 5.46
CA THR A 105 -7.41 15.59 5.72
C THR A 105 -6.27 16.50 5.28
N TRP A 106 -5.07 16.22 5.74
CA TRP A 106 -3.86 16.90 5.29
C TRP A 106 -2.69 15.92 5.29
N HIS A 107 -1.62 16.29 4.62
CA HIS A 107 -0.39 15.50 4.62
C HIS A 107 0.80 16.46 4.68
N PRO A 108 1.86 16.16 5.47
CA PRO A 108 3.10 16.94 5.47
C PRO A 108 3.70 17.04 4.05
N SER A 109 4.06 18.25 3.64
CA SER A 109 4.63 18.53 2.32
C SER A 109 5.65 19.69 2.43
N ASN A 110 6.33 20.01 1.33
CA ASN A 110 7.28 21.11 1.25
C ASN A 110 6.63 22.48 1.03
N GLN A 111 5.31 22.53 0.88
CA GLN A 111 4.55 23.77 0.69
C GLN A 111 3.14 23.66 1.29
N ASN A 112 2.55 24.79 1.65
CA ASN A 112 1.14 24.86 2.03
C ASN A 112 0.29 25.07 0.78
N ALA A 113 -0.53 24.09 0.46
CA ALA A 113 -1.41 24.11 -0.71
C ALA A 113 -2.70 23.33 -0.41
N VAL A 114 -3.77 23.66 -1.13
CA VAL A 114 -4.89 22.73 -1.32
C VAL A 114 -4.58 21.94 -2.56
N GLU A 115 -4.34 20.64 -2.39
CA GLU A 115 -4.00 19.78 -3.51
C GLU A 115 -5.26 19.29 -4.22
N TRP A 116 -5.27 19.47 -5.52
CA TRP A 116 -6.27 18.94 -6.44
C TRP A 116 -5.57 17.98 -7.40
N VAL A 117 -5.17 16.82 -6.88
CA VAL A 117 -4.41 15.81 -7.64
C VAL A 117 -5.25 14.55 -7.75
N GLN A 118 -5.35 14.04 -8.96
CA GLN A 118 -5.92 12.72 -9.17
C GLN A 118 -4.89 11.66 -8.76
N SER A 119 -5.25 10.73 -7.90
CA SER A 119 -4.43 9.56 -7.60
C SER A 119 -4.62 8.49 -8.69
N ASN A 120 -3.65 7.59 -8.81
CA ASN A 120 -3.81 6.39 -9.62
C ASN A 120 -4.51 5.30 -8.81
N ALA A 121 -5.37 4.54 -9.47
CA ALA A 121 -5.81 3.25 -8.95
C ALA A 121 -4.63 2.27 -8.88
N ILE A 122 -4.66 1.34 -7.92
CA ILE A 122 -3.60 0.35 -7.70
C ILE A 122 -4.16 -1.03 -7.39
N ILE A 123 -3.51 -2.07 -7.92
CA ILE A 123 -3.65 -3.46 -7.49
C ILE A 123 -2.28 -3.99 -7.09
N GLY A 124 -2.16 -4.50 -5.86
CA GLY A 124 -1.00 -5.23 -5.36
C GLY A 124 -1.33 -6.70 -5.16
N ALA A 125 -0.49 -7.60 -5.69
CA ALA A 125 -0.70 -9.04 -5.57
C ALA A 125 0.61 -9.80 -5.39
N ASN A 126 0.54 -10.89 -4.63
CA ASN A 126 1.62 -11.86 -4.49
C ASN A 126 1.40 -12.99 -5.49
N PHE A 127 2.42 -13.31 -6.26
CA PHE A 127 2.46 -14.46 -7.15
C PHE A 127 3.37 -15.51 -6.55
N HIS A 128 2.78 -16.64 -6.17
CA HIS A 128 3.45 -17.76 -5.54
C HIS A 128 3.71 -18.85 -6.57
N PHE A 129 4.96 -19.23 -6.75
CA PHE A 129 5.31 -20.32 -7.64
C PHE A 129 5.75 -21.53 -6.82
N LYS A 130 5.27 -22.71 -7.23
CA LYS A 130 5.57 -23.99 -6.61
C LYS A 130 6.15 -24.94 -7.63
N GLY A 131 7.38 -25.35 -7.40
CA GLY A 131 8.12 -26.26 -8.23
C GLY A 131 8.42 -27.60 -7.55
N ARG A 132 9.59 -28.13 -7.84
CA ARG A 132 10.13 -29.36 -7.25
C ARG A 132 11.62 -29.24 -7.06
N THR A 133 12.09 -29.47 -5.83
CA THR A 133 13.51 -29.41 -5.51
C THR A 133 14.28 -30.58 -6.09
N SER A 134 15.54 -30.38 -6.37
CA SER A 134 16.55 -31.39 -6.69
C SER A 134 17.95 -30.83 -6.47
N HIS A 135 18.96 -31.69 -6.51
CA HIS A 135 20.36 -31.26 -6.50
C HIS A 135 20.72 -30.69 -7.87
N ALA A 136 20.99 -29.38 -7.97
CA ALA A 136 21.20 -28.70 -9.25
C ALA A 136 22.42 -29.19 -10.03
N GLY A 137 23.47 -29.68 -9.35
CA GLY A 137 24.66 -30.22 -10.00
C GLY A 137 24.59 -31.74 -10.36
N ALA A 138 23.83 -32.50 -9.55
CA ALA A 138 23.81 -33.96 -9.71
C ALA A 138 22.59 -34.47 -10.49
N ALA A 139 21.42 -33.86 -10.28
CA ALA A 139 20.16 -34.30 -10.88
C ALA A 139 19.22 -33.14 -11.25
N PRO A 140 19.68 -32.09 -11.98
CA PRO A 140 18.85 -30.92 -12.30
C PRO A 140 17.58 -31.28 -13.07
N HIS A 141 17.61 -32.31 -13.90
CA HIS A 141 16.48 -32.80 -14.71
C HIS A 141 15.28 -33.27 -13.85
N MET A 142 15.52 -33.60 -12.59
CA MET A 142 14.46 -33.98 -11.65
C MET A 142 13.75 -32.77 -11.03
N GLY A 143 14.37 -31.58 -11.07
CA GLY A 143 13.85 -30.34 -10.50
C GLY A 143 12.87 -29.60 -11.41
N ARG A 144 12.15 -28.66 -10.82
CA ARG A 144 11.35 -27.60 -11.48
C ARG A 144 11.51 -26.33 -10.65
N SER A 145 12.22 -25.35 -11.20
CA SER A 145 12.60 -24.15 -10.45
C SER A 145 11.43 -23.15 -10.39
N ALA A 146 11.00 -22.86 -9.19
CA ALA A 146 10.05 -21.78 -8.94
C ALA A 146 10.70 -20.41 -9.12
N LEU A 147 12.00 -20.28 -8.84
CA LEU A 147 12.75 -19.05 -9.07
C LEU A 147 12.82 -18.71 -10.56
N ASP A 148 13.10 -19.69 -11.44
CA ASP A 148 13.10 -19.48 -12.89
C ASP A 148 11.73 -19.00 -13.38
N ALA A 149 10.64 -19.50 -12.79
CA ALA A 149 9.30 -19.03 -13.11
C ALA A 149 9.09 -17.56 -12.74
N VAL A 150 9.56 -17.12 -11.57
CA VAL A 150 9.52 -15.71 -11.16
C VAL A 150 10.36 -14.83 -12.10
N GLU A 151 11.53 -15.28 -12.50
CA GLU A 151 12.39 -14.56 -13.45
C GLU A 151 11.72 -14.43 -14.81
N LEU A 152 11.15 -15.51 -15.34
CA LEU A 152 10.42 -15.49 -16.62
C LEU A 152 9.17 -14.58 -16.55
N MET A 153 8.43 -14.59 -15.43
CA MET A 153 7.35 -13.64 -15.20
C MET A 153 7.86 -12.22 -15.25
N SER A 154 9.00 -11.94 -14.60
CA SER A 154 9.58 -10.59 -14.56
C SER A 154 9.99 -10.10 -15.96
N VAL A 155 10.60 -10.98 -16.76
CA VAL A 155 10.92 -10.70 -18.17
C VAL A 155 9.65 -10.46 -18.99
N GLY A 156 8.64 -11.32 -18.85
CA GLY A 156 7.36 -11.18 -19.56
C GLY A 156 6.64 -9.87 -19.22
N CYS A 157 6.62 -9.47 -17.94
CA CYS A 157 6.07 -8.17 -17.53
C CYS A 157 6.89 -6.99 -18.07
N ASN A 158 8.20 -7.13 -18.23
CA ASN A 158 9.02 -6.10 -18.86
C ASN A 158 8.64 -5.89 -20.34
N TYR A 159 8.35 -6.95 -21.07
CA TYR A 159 7.82 -6.84 -22.44
C TYR A 159 6.39 -6.28 -22.46
N LEU A 160 5.56 -6.63 -21.48
CA LEU A 160 4.20 -6.09 -21.37
C LEU A 160 4.18 -4.57 -21.24
N ARG A 161 5.19 -3.96 -20.61
CA ARG A 161 5.29 -2.50 -20.45
C ARG A 161 5.33 -1.72 -21.77
N GLU A 162 5.79 -2.33 -22.85
CA GLU A 162 5.76 -1.72 -24.20
C GLU A 162 4.31 -1.58 -24.73
N HIS A 163 3.37 -2.37 -24.20
CA HIS A 163 2.02 -2.52 -24.75
C HIS A 163 0.94 -2.05 -23.77
N VAL A 164 1.23 -1.02 -22.99
CA VAL A 164 0.32 -0.32 -22.07
C VAL A 164 0.43 1.19 -22.27
N ILE A 165 -0.56 1.94 -21.81
CA ILE A 165 -0.52 3.41 -21.88
C ILE A 165 0.63 3.97 -21.03
N PRO A 166 1.19 5.14 -21.36
CA PRO A 166 2.36 5.72 -20.69
C PRO A 166 2.18 5.96 -19.18
N GLU A 167 0.95 6.16 -18.72
CA GLU A 167 0.61 6.44 -17.33
C GLU A 167 0.64 5.19 -16.45
N VAL A 168 0.53 3.99 -17.03
CA VAL A 168 0.60 2.72 -16.31
C VAL A 168 1.98 2.52 -15.68
N ARG A 169 1.98 1.96 -14.46
CA ARG A 169 3.20 1.50 -13.81
C ARG A 169 3.04 0.04 -13.38
N ILE A 170 4.05 -0.76 -13.66
CA ILE A 170 4.16 -2.16 -13.22
C ILE A 170 5.50 -2.30 -12.55
N HIS A 171 5.53 -2.56 -11.26
CA HIS A 171 6.75 -2.72 -10.49
C HIS A 171 6.64 -3.92 -9.55
N TYR A 172 7.77 -4.48 -9.15
CA TYR A 172 7.79 -5.70 -8.36
C TYR A 172 8.96 -5.76 -7.40
N ALA A 173 8.80 -6.64 -6.41
CA ALA A 173 9.87 -7.04 -5.49
C ALA A 173 9.79 -8.54 -5.21
N TYR A 174 10.94 -9.20 -5.11
CA TYR A 174 11.00 -10.57 -4.62
C TYR A 174 10.71 -10.59 -3.12
N ILE A 175 9.71 -11.40 -2.72
CA ILE A 175 9.36 -11.64 -1.32
C ILE A 175 10.13 -12.84 -0.79
N ASP A 176 10.24 -13.89 -1.62
CA ASP A 176 11.01 -15.10 -1.34
C ASP A 176 11.62 -15.61 -2.65
N ALA A 177 12.94 -15.84 -2.66
CA ALA A 177 13.66 -16.38 -3.79
C ALA A 177 13.86 -17.92 -3.70
N GLY A 178 13.27 -18.57 -2.70
CA GLY A 178 13.40 -20.03 -2.51
C GLY A 178 14.70 -20.47 -1.85
N GLY A 179 15.35 -19.58 -1.08
CA GLY A 179 16.58 -19.87 -0.36
C GLY A 179 17.85 -19.29 -1.00
N THR A 180 19.01 -19.59 -0.42
CA THR A 180 20.31 -19.00 -0.76
C THR A 180 21.35 -20.00 -1.28
N SER A 181 20.99 -21.26 -1.37
CA SER A 181 21.92 -22.33 -1.81
C SER A 181 21.79 -22.60 -3.32
N PRO A 182 22.78 -22.20 -4.15
CA PRO A 182 22.66 -22.30 -5.61
C PRO A 182 22.70 -23.73 -6.14
N ASN A 183 23.12 -24.70 -5.32
CA ASN A 183 23.12 -26.12 -5.66
C ASN A 183 21.78 -26.84 -5.36
N VAL A 184 20.77 -26.11 -4.92
CA VAL A 184 19.41 -26.62 -4.67
C VAL A 184 18.45 -25.93 -5.64
N VAL A 185 17.72 -26.72 -6.45
CA VAL A 185 16.64 -26.18 -7.29
C VAL A 185 15.51 -25.71 -6.37
N GLN A 186 15.13 -24.45 -6.48
CA GLN A 186 14.13 -23.81 -5.62
C GLN A 186 12.74 -24.35 -5.94
N ASP A 187 12.06 -24.93 -4.96
CA ASP A 187 10.71 -25.47 -5.10
C ASP A 187 9.59 -24.48 -4.73
N ASN A 188 9.97 -23.34 -4.20
CA ASN A 188 9.05 -22.22 -3.94
C ASN A 188 9.76 -20.89 -4.23
N ALA A 189 9.01 -19.93 -4.74
CA ALA A 189 9.42 -18.55 -4.84
C ALA A 189 8.18 -17.67 -4.90
N THR A 190 8.29 -16.44 -4.37
CA THR A 190 7.20 -15.47 -4.33
C THR A 190 7.68 -14.11 -4.79
N VAL A 191 6.94 -13.50 -5.70
CA VAL A 191 7.14 -12.12 -6.15
C VAL A 191 5.88 -11.31 -5.92
N ARG A 192 6.01 -10.12 -5.37
CA ARG A 192 4.92 -9.14 -5.27
C ARG A 192 4.99 -8.18 -6.45
N TYR A 193 3.84 -7.97 -7.08
CA TYR A 193 3.65 -6.94 -8.09
C TYR A 193 2.70 -5.87 -7.57
N GLU A 194 2.98 -4.62 -7.90
CA GLU A 194 2.05 -3.51 -7.83
C GLU A 194 1.85 -2.94 -9.22
N ILE A 195 0.59 -2.76 -9.59
CA ILE A 195 0.15 -2.31 -10.90
C ILE A 195 -0.70 -1.07 -10.68
N ARG A 196 -0.36 0.02 -11.36
CA ARG A 196 -1.04 1.31 -11.23
C ARG A 196 -1.53 1.78 -12.60
N ALA A 197 -2.73 2.35 -12.62
CA ALA A 197 -3.32 2.98 -13.80
C ALA A 197 -4.14 4.20 -13.37
N PRO A 198 -4.41 5.16 -14.29
CA PRO A 198 -5.24 6.32 -13.99
C PRO A 198 -6.64 5.98 -13.47
N PHE A 199 -7.22 4.89 -13.98
CA PHE A 199 -8.58 4.46 -13.62
C PHE A 199 -8.62 2.97 -13.27
N SER A 200 -9.42 2.63 -12.27
CA SER A 200 -9.63 1.25 -11.80
C SER A 200 -10.15 0.32 -12.90
N SER A 201 -11.00 0.82 -13.81
CA SER A 201 -11.49 0.06 -14.96
C SER A 201 -10.38 -0.42 -15.91
N GLN A 202 -9.23 0.27 -15.94
CA GLN A 202 -8.05 -0.14 -16.71
C GLN A 202 -7.23 -1.20 -16.01
N LEU A 203 -7.29 -1.24 -14.66
CA LEU A 203 -6.54 -2.20 -13.86
C LEU A 203 -7.07 -3.62 -14.03
N ASP A 204 -8.36 -3.83 -14.15
CA ASP A 204 -8.95 -5.17 -14.23
C ASP A 204 -8.42 -5.94 -15.44
N GLU A 205 -8.44 -5.33 -16.63
CA GLU A 205 -7.87 -5.93 -17.84
C GLU A 205 -6.34 -6.14 -17.72
N LEU A 206 -5.64 -5.13 -17.23
CA LEU A 206 -4.18 -5.19 -17.10
C LEU A 206 -3.74 -6.26 -16.10
N PHE A 207 -4.46 -6.39 -15.00
CA PHE A 207 -4.18 -7.41 -13.98
C PHE A 207 -4.35 -8.83 -14.53
N GLU A 208 -5.39 -9.08 -15.34
CA GLU A 208 -5.54 -10.37 -16.04
C GLU A 208 -4.36 -10.64 -16.98
N ARG A 209 -3.90 -9.64 -17.75
CA ARG A 209 -2.70 -9.77 -18.61
C ARG A 209 -1.44 -10.12 -17.79
N VAL A 210 -1.25 -9.52 -16.62
CA VAL A 210 -0.13 -9.87 -15.73
C VAL A 210 -0.27 -11.28 -15.19
N LYS A 211 -1.49 -11.72 -14.83
CA LYS A 211 -1.76 -13.12 -14.44
C LYS A 211 -1.49 -14.11 -15.59
N ASP A 212 -1.77 -13.72 -16.83
CA ASP A 212 -1.47 -14.56 -18.00
C ASP A 212 0.03 -14.70 -18.23
N VAL A 213 0.82 -13.64 -18.00
CA VAL A 213 2.29 -13.72 -18.00
C VAL A 213 2.75 -14.71 -16.94
N ALA A 214 2.20 -14.65 -15.73
CA ALA A 214 2.55 -15.59 -14.65
C ALA A 214 2.16 -17.03 -14.98
N ARG A 215 0.97 -17.26 -15.56
CA ARG A 215 0.54 -18.58 -16.04
C ARG A 215 1.47 -19.12 -17.12
N GLY A 216 1.88 -18.27 -18.06
CA GLY A 216 2.86 -18.61 -19.10
C GLY A 216 4.22 -19.00 -18.52
N ALA A 217 4.72 -18.26 -17.55
CA ALA A 217 5.97 -18.56 -16.85
C ALA A 217 5.90 -19.91 -16.12
N ALA A 218 4.80 -20.19 -15.43
CA ALA A 218 4.56 -21.46 -14.76
C ALA A 218 4.52 -22.65 -15.76
N LEU A 219 3.87 -22.45 -16.90
CA LEU A 219 3.82 -23.46 -17.96
C LEU A 219 5.19 -23.76 -18.54
N MET A 220 5.99 -22.74 -18.83
CA MET A 220 7.35 -22.88 -19.38
C MET A 220 8.29 -23.64 -18.43
N THR A 221 8.15 -23.45 -17.13
CA THR A 221 9.02 -24.05 -16.10
C THR A 221 8.48 -25.36 -15.55
N GLY A 222 7.25 -25.74 -15.89
CA GLY A 222 6.58 -26.92 -15.32
C GLY A 222 6.26 -26.76 -13.84
N THR A 223 6.07 -25.53 -13.36
CA THR A 223 5.67 -25.19 -11.99
C THR A 223 4.16 -24.94 -11.88
N LYS A 224 3.67 -24.73 -10.66
CA LYS A 224 2.31 -24.28 -10.41
C LYS A 224 2.36 -22.82 -9.93
N MET A 225 1.37 -22.02 -10.30
CA MET A 225 1.27 -20.64 -9.86
C MET A 225 -0.07 -20.42 -9.15
N ASP A 226 -0.03 -19.68 -8.05
CA ASP A 226 -1.17 -19.10 -7.36
C ASP A 226 -0.98 -17.60 -7.22
N CYS A 227 -2.10 -16.85 -7.14
CA CYS A 227 -2.10 -15.40 -7.05
C CYS A 227 -3.00 -14.95 -5.90
N GLU A 228 -2.41 -14.25 -4.93
CA GLU A 228 -3.10 -13.71 -3.77
C GLU A 228 -3.15 -12.18 -3.87
N LEU A 229 -4.36 -11.60 -3.84
CA LEU A 229 -4.54 -10.16 -3.78
C LEU A 229 -4.07 -9.63 -2.43
N ALA A 230 -3.10 -8.71 -2.43
CA ALA A 230 -2.57 -8.08 -1.23
C ALA A 230 -3.28 -6.76 -0.90
N MET A 231 -3.59 -5.96 -1.93
CA MET A 231 -4.32 -4.70 -1.79
C MET A 231 -4.96 -4.29 -3.12
N ALA A 232 -6.02 -3.47 -3.05
CA ALA A 232 -6.59 -2.79 -4.21
C ALA A 232 -7.23 -1.48 -3.75
N PHE A 233 -6.96 -0.40 -4.49
CA PHE A 233 -7.56 0.93 -4.28
C PHE A 233 -7.99 1.50 -5.61
N THR A 234 -9.14 2.18 -5.60
CA THR A 234 -9.57 2.99 -6.74
C THR A 234 -8.82 4.31 -6.77
N GLU A 235 -8.85 4.98 -7.90
CA GLU A 235 -8.45 6.39 -8.04
C GLU A 235 -9.37 7.33 -7.25
N TYR A 236 -8.90 8.52 -6.93
CA TYR A 236 -9.68 9.62 -6.34
C TYR A 236 -9.27 10.96 -6.95
#